data_e1c10812d15e3129af058d747299d096
#
_entry.id   e1c10812d15e3129af058d747299d096
#
_cell.length_a   1.000
_cell.length_b   1.000
_cell.length_c   1.000
_cell.angle_alpha   90.00
_cell.angle_beta   90.00
_cell.angle_gamma   90.00
#
_symmetry.space_group_name_H-M   'P 1'
#
loop_
_entity.id
_entity.type
_entity.pdbx_description
1 polymer ?
#
loop_
_entity_poly.entity_id
_entity_poly.type
_entity_poly.pdbx_seq_one_letter_code
_entity_poly.pdbx_strand_id
1 'polypeptide(L)'
;MRLISLIGAAIWVDFIVMMITKLGPGQRVPFLPPAGALNLWYDKFGLAAVSADVLSAVIGVLLATFFFPNAWGLGLVFASIFIQVLHDLFFYFVILAVPQGQNQMIDVFKAYADEGGWTILLADALIMTGTVTIATVWDLLFSYRFIAFQTLLGMYSLIYITYTK
;
A
#
# COMPACT_ATOMS: atom_id res chain seq x y z
N MET A 1 -14.44 -6.27 10.81
CA MET A 1 -13.58 -6.76 9.69
C MET A 1 -12.59 -7.77 10.24
N ARG A 2 -12.48 -8.96 9.59
CA ARG A 2 -11.52 -10.00 10.01
C ARG A 2 -10.09 -9.58 9.62
N LEU A 3 -9.12 -9.81 10.48
CA LEU A 3 -7.72 -9.45 10.21
C LEU A 3 -7.17 -10.15 8.94
N ILE A 4 -7.55 -11.40 8.70
CA ILE A 4 -7.14 -12.15 7.50
C ILE A 4 -7.67 -11.51 6.22
N SER A 5 -8.90 -10.97 6.23
CA SER A 5 -9.49 -10.26 5.09
C SER A 5 -8.74 -8.96 4.80
N LEU A 6 -8.36 -8.25 5.86
CA LEU A 6 -7.58 -7.01 5.74
C LEU A 6 -6.19 -7.27 5.17
N ILE A 7 -5.45 -8.24 5.73
CA ILE A 7 -4.11 -8.61 5.24
C ILE A 7 -4.19 -9.09 3.79
N GLY A 8 -5.12 -9.99 3.49
CA GLY A 8 -5.27 -10.50 2.12
C GLY A 8 -5.65 -9.43 1.12
N ALA A 9 -6.53 -8.50 1.50
CA ALA A 9 -6.90 -7.37 0.65
C ALA A 9 -5.70 -6.45 0.38
N ALA A 10 -4.92 -6.10 1.41
CA ALA A 10 -3.72 -5.28 1.25
C ALA A 10 -2.70 -5.96 0.31
N ILE A 11 -2.47 -7.27 0.44
CA ILE A 11 -1.60 -8.05 -0.43
C ILE A 11 -2.07 -7.99 -1.90
N TRP A 12 -3.36 -8.18 -2.16
CA TRP A 12 -3.89 -8.12 -3.52
C TRP A 12 -3.85 -6.72 -4.12
N VAL A 13 -4.09 -5.68 -3.31
CA VAL A 13 -3.97 -4.29 -3.77
C VAL A 13 -2.52 -3.99 -4.14
N ASP A 14 -1.56 -4.36 -3.29
CA ASP A 14 -0.14 -4.16 -3.56
C ASP A 14 0.32 -4.95 -4.80
N PHE A 15 -0.15 -6.20 -4.96
CA PHE A 15 0.07 -6.98 -6.19
C PHE A 15 -0.42 -6.24 -7.45
N ILE A 16 -1.61 -5.64 -7.41
CA ILE A 16 -2.16 -4.85 -8.53
C ILE A 16 -1.29 -3.62 -8.80
N VAL A 17 -0.85 -2.92 -7.77
CA VAL A 17 0.07 -1.77 -7.92
C VAL A 17 1.36 -2.21 -8.60
N MET A 18 1.97 -3.29 -8.14
CA MET A 18 3.19 -3.83 -8.76
C MET A 18 2.97 -4.29 -10.20
N MET A 19 1.83 -4.92 -10.51
CA MET A 19 1.48 -5.28 -11.88
C MET A 19 1.43 -4.04 -12.79
N ILE A 20 0.82 -2.97 -12.32
CA ILE A 20 0.72 -1.72 -13.08
C ILE A 20 2.10 -1.08 -13.26
N THR A 21 2.93 -1.04 -12.22
CA THR A 21 4.23 -0.37 -12.24
C THR A 21 5.29 -1.15 -13.00
N LYS A 22 5.34 -2.48 -12.86
CA LYS A 22 6.38 -3.32 -13.49
C LYS A 22 6.00 -3.81 -14.89
N LEU A 23 4.73 -4.14 -15.13
CA LEU A 23 4.28 -4.69 -16.41
C LEU A 23 3.47 -3.71 -17.24
N GLY A 24 3.14 -2.57 -16.68
CA GLY A 24 2.44 -1.51 -17.41
C GLY A 24 3.30 -0.95 -18.55
N PRO A 25 2.68 -0.26 -19.52
CA PRO A 25 3.33 0.21 -20.75
C PRO A 25 4.34 1.34 -20.55
N GLY A 26 5.10 1.37 -19.46
CA GLY A 26 6.19 2.33 -19.20
C GLY A 26 5.81 3.81 -19.21
N GLN A 27 4.55 4.11 -19.45
CA GLN A 27 4.01 5.47 -19.50
C GLN A 27 3.40 5.84 -18.15
N ARG A 28 3.47 7.12 -17.83
CA ARG A 28 2.83 7.68 -16.64
C ARG A 28 1.34 7.36 -16.68
N VAL A 29 0.88 6.57 -15.75
CA VAL A 29 -0.56 6.41 -15.53
C VAL A 29 -1.06 7.74 -14.96
N PRO A 30 -2.06 8.39 -15.57
CA PRO A 30 -2.59 9.65 -15.05
C PRO A 30 -2.95 9.52 -13.56
N PHE A 31 -2.55 10.51 -12.77
CA PHE A 31 -2.82 10.59 -11.33
C PHE A 31 -2.06 9.58 -10.43
N LEU A 32 -1.20 8.72 -10.98
CA LEU A 32 -0.30 7.90 -10.19
C LEU A 32 1.12 8.48 -10.21
N PRO A 33 1.93 8.24 -9.16
CA PRO A 33 3.33 8.64 -9.15
C PRO A 33 4.08 7.99 -10.31
N PRO A 34 5.14 8.65 -10.83
CA PRO A 34 6.02 8.01 -11.79
C PRO A 34 6.59 6.69 -11.25
N ALA A 35 6.72 5.69 -12.11
CA ALA A 35 7.18 4.36 -11.71
C ALA A 35 8.68 4.28 -11.36
N GLY A 36 9.47 5.33 -11.60
CA GLY A 36 10.93 5.31 -11.49
C GLY A 36 11.43 4.95 -10.08
N ALA A 37 11.18 5.82 -9.11
CA ALA A 37 11.59 5.59 -7.72
C ALA A 37 10.82 4.43 -7.07
N LEU A 38 9.57 4.19 -7.46
CA LEU A 38 8.77 3.06 -6.97
C LEU A 38 9.33 1.72 -7.46
N ASN A 39 9.73 1.62 -8.73
CA ASN A 39 10.41 0.43 -9.24
C ASN A 39 11.77 0.23 -8.54
N LEU A 40 12.53 1.31 -8.31
CA LEU A 40 13.77 1.24 -7.55
C LEU A 40 13.54 0.73 -6.13
N TRP A 41 12.44 1.12 -5.48
CA TRP A 41 12.03 0.64 -4.17
C TRP A 41 11.88 -0.90 -4.15
N TYR A 42 11.08 -1.44 -5.07
CA TYR A 42 10.86 -2.88 -5.18
C TYR A 42 12.11 -3.64 -5.65
N ASP A 43 12.85 -3.13 -6.62
CA ASP A 43 14.03 -3.81 -7.17
C ASP A 43 15.18 -3.87 -6.15
N LYS A 44 15.32 -2.84 -5.31
CA LYS A 44 16.40 -2.76 -4.32
C LYS A 44 16.09 -3.51 -3.03
N PHE A 45 14.85 -3.44 -2.57
CA PHE A 45 14.48 -3.96 -1.26
C PHE A 45 13.57 -5.20 -1.30
N GLY A 46 13.05 -5.56 -2.45
CA GLY A 46 12.31 -6.81 -2.68
C GLY A 46 11.19 -7.02 -1.65
N LEU A 47 11.21 -8.17 -0.98
CA LEU A 47 10.17 -8.50 0.02
C LEU A 47 10.13 -7.56 1.23
N ALA A 48 11.21 -6.85 1.56
CA ALA A 48 11.17 -5.85 2.62
C ALA A 48 10.30 -4.64 2.20
N ALA A 49 10.41 -4.22 0.94
CA ALA A 49 9.57 -3.18 0.37
C ALA A 49 8.09 -3.58 0.42
N VAL A 50 7.75 -4.72 -0.16
CA VAL A 50 6.40 -5.28 -0.16
C VAL A 50 5.83 -5.41 1.25
N SER A 51 6.63 -5.90 2.20
CA SER A 51 6.19 -6.04 3.58
C SER A 51 5.89 -4.69 4.23
N ALA A 52 6.70 -3.67 3.94
CA ALA A 52 6.48 -2.32 4.45
C ALA A 52 5.17 -1.73 3.91
N ASP A 53 4.91 -1.87 2.60
CA ASP A 53 3.72 -1.33 1.95
C ASP A 53 2.44 -2.04 2.46
N VAL A 54 2.43 -3.37 2.51
CA VAL A 54 1.29 -4.15 3.04
C VAL A 54 1.05 -3.82 4.52
N LEU A 55 2.11 -3.74 5.34
CA LEU A 55 1.97 -3.42 6.77
C LEU A 55 1.49 -2.00 7.00
N SER A 56 1.96 -1.04 6.22
CA SER A 56 1.49 0.36 6.27
C SER A 56 -0.03 0.43 6.05
N ALA A 57 -0.52 -0.20 4.98
CA ALA A 57 -1.96 -0.24 4.69
C ALA A 57 -2.76 -0.93 5.81
N VAL A 58 -2.29 -2.08 6.30
CA VAL A 58 -2.97 -2.82 7.40
C VAL A 58 -3.01 -1.99 8.68
N ILE A 59 -1.87 -1.41 9.10
CA ILE A 59 -1.79 -0.57 10.30
C ILE A 59 -2.68 0.66 10.15
N GLY A 60 -2.68 1.31 8.98
CA GLY A 60 -3.52 2.47 8.71
C GLY A 60 -5.00 2.19 8.90
N VAL A 61 -5.50 1.05 8.37
CA VAL A 61 -6.91 0.64 8.59
C VAL A 61 -7.18 0.26 10.04
N LEU A 62 -6.25 -0.43 10.72
CA LEU A 62 -6.40 -0.75 12.15
C LEU A 62 -6.47 0.51 13.01
N LEU A 63 -5.63 1.50 12.75
CA LEU A 63 -5.69 2.80 13.42
C LEU A 63 -7.00 3.52 13.12
N ALA A 64 -7.49 3.48 11.87
CA ALA A 64 -8.79 4.03 11.52
C ALA A 64 -9.93 3.38 12.33
N THR A 65 -9.91 2.04 12.47
CA THR A 65 -10.92 1.34 13.29
C THR A 65 -10.78 1.64 14.79
N PHE A 66 -9.58 1.89 15.26
CA PHE A 66 -9.33 2.26 16.66
C PHE A 66 -9.83 3.66 17.00
N PHE A 67 -9.50 4.66 16.15
CA PHE A 67 -9.92 6.05 16.40
C PHE A 67 -11.37 6.34 16.01
N PHE A 68 -11.91 5.59 15.05
CA PHE A 68 -13.27 5.75 14.53
C PHE A 68 -14.06 4.44 14.63
N PRO A 69 -14.34 3.94 15.85
CA PRO A 69 -14.89 2.60 16.07
C PRO A 69 -16.29 2.38 15.45
N ASN A 70 -17.02 3.46 15.17
CA ASN A 70 -18.33 3.41 14.54
C ASN A 70 -18.29 3.62 13.01
N ALA A 71 -17.09 3.80 12.43
CA ALA A 71 -16.95 3.95 10.99
C ALA A 71 -17.12 2.58 10.30
N TRP A 72 -17.95 2.54 9.26
CA TRP A 72 -18.16 1.36 8.42
C TRP A 72 -18.43 1.76 6.96
N GLY A 73 -18.26 0.84 6.03
CA GLY A 73 -18.44 1.10 4.60
C GLY A 73 -17.62 2.31 4.14
N LEU A 74 -18.25 3.27 3.48
CA LEU A 74 -17.60 4.50 3.02
C LEU A 74 -17.00 5.33 4.18
N GLY A 75 -17.64 5.32 5.36
CA GLY A 75 -17.10 6.00 6.53
C GLY A 75 -15.73 5.45 6.94
N LEU A 76 -15.55 4.12 6.88
CA LEU A 76 -14.25 3.49 7.16
C LEU A 76 -13.22 3.80 6.05
N VAL A 77 -13.63 3.86 4.79
CA VAL A 77 -12.73 4.30 3.69
C VAL A 77 -12.20 5.70 3.96
N PHE A 78 -13.08 6.67 4.25
CA PHE A 78 -12.65 8.05 4.54
C PHE A 78 -11.78 8.14 5.80
N ALA A 79 -12.11 7.41 6.86
CA ALA A 79 -11.30 7.35 8.07
C ALA A 79 -9.91 6.78 7.78
N SER A 80 -9.82 5.73 6.97
CA SER A 80 -8.55 5.12 6.59
C SER A 80 -7.69 6.04 5.72
N ILE A 81 -8.30 6.72 4.74
CA ILE A 81 -7.61 7.75 3.93
C ILE A 81 -7.09 8.88 4.83
N PHE A 82 -7.90 9.35 5.78
CA PHE A 82 -7.49 10.41 6.71
C PHE A 82 -6.27 9.99 7.53
N ILE A 83 -6.28 8.77 8.10
CA ILE A 83 -5.12 8.23 8.84
C ILE A 83 -3.90 8.11 7.93
N GLN A 84 -4.07 7.64 6.69
CA GLN A 84 -2.97 7.51 5.73
C GLN A 84 -2.35 8.88 5.41
N VAL A 85 -3.15 9.89 5.13
CA VAL A 85 -2.64 11.25 4.86
C VAL A 85 -1.85 11.79 6.06
N LEU A 86 -2.32 11.58 7.30
CA LEU A 86 -1.57 11.95 8.49
C LEU A 86 -0.24 11.19 8.61
N HIS A 87 -0.24 9.89 8.30
CA HIS A 87 0.96 9.07 8.25
C HIS A 87 1.96 9.62 7.23
N ASP A 88 1.52 9.91 6.01
CA ASP A 88 2.39 10.37 4.93
C ASP A 88 3.01 11.73 5.23
N LEU A 89 2.22 12.64 5.79
CA LEU A 89 2.72 13.94 6.25
C LEU A 89 3.75 13.78 7.37
N PHE A 90 3.47 12.93 8.37
CA PHE A 90 4.41 12.66 9.45
C PHE A 90 5.69 12.01 8.91
N PHE A 91 5.54 10.99 8.06
CA PHE A 91 6.68 10.29 7.47
C PHE A 91 7.53 11.22 6.59
N TYR A 92 6.90 12.15 5.86
CA TYR A 92 7.63 13.18 5.11
C TYR A 92 8.58 13.99 6.00
N PHE A 93 8.14 14.41 7.19
CA PHE A 93 9.03 15.08 8.14
C PHE A 93 10.14 14.16 8.65
N VAL A 94 9.86 12.89 8.88
CA VAL A 94 10.87 11.90 9.28
C VAL A 94 11.93 11.74 8.19
N ILE A 95 11.55 11.59 6.92
CA ILE A 95 12.52 11.43 5.82
C ILE A 95 13.36 12.70 5.62
N LEU A 96 12.80 13.88 5.83
CA LEU A 96 13.56 15.14 5.76
C LEU A 96 14.60 15.27 6.88
N ALA A 97 14.31 14.75 8.08
CA ALA A 97 15.18 14.82 9.23
C ALA A 97 16.43 13.92 9.12
N VAL A 98 16.37 12.86 8.30
CA VAL A 98 17.49 11.92 8.11
C VAL A 98 18.43 12.45 7.02
N PRO A 99 19.73 12.69 7.30
CA PRO A 99 20.69 13.10 6.27
C PRO A 99 20.83 12.08 5.15
N GLN A 100 21.08 12.59 3.91
CA GLN A 100 21.30 11.75 2.75
C GLN A 100 22.48 10.79 2.97
N GLY A 101 22.32 9.53 2.56
CA GLY A 101 23.35 8.49 2.67
C GLY A 101 23.36 7.74 4.03
N GLN A 102 22.60 8.18 5.03
CA GLN A 102 22.53 7.47 6.32
C GLN A 102 21.60 6.25 6.30
N ASN A 103 20.56 6.29 5.47
CA ASN A 103 19.61 5.21 5.35
C ASN A 103 19.15 5.06 3.90
N GLN A 104 19.53 3.95 3.28
CA GLN A 104 19.24 3.70 1.87
C GLN A 104 17.73 3.62 1.55
N MET A 105 16.89 3.17 2.49
CA MET A 105 15.44 3.16 2.30
C MET A 105 14.90 4.59 2.29
N ILE A 106 15.34 5.41 3.24
CA ILE A 106 14.95 6.82 3.32
C ILE A 106 15.43 7.59 2.08
N ASP A 107 16.62 7.30 1.57
CA ASP A 107 17.13 7.93 0.36
C ASP A 107 16.24 7.64 -0.86
N VAL A 108 15.71 6.41 -0.98
CA VAL A 108 14.75 6.06 -2.04
C VAL A 108 13.41 6.76 -1.82
N PHE A 109 12.93 6.86 -0.57
CA PHE A 109 11.71 7.61 -0.29
C PHE A 109 11.84 9.11 -0.58
N LYS A 110 13.02 9.72 -0.38
CA LYS A 110 13.27 11.10 -0.81
C LYS A 110 13.12 11.24 -2.32
N ALA A 111 13.76 10.37 -3.10
CA ALA A 111 13.63 10.37 -4.54
C ALA A 111 12.17 10.14 -4.97
N TYR A 112 11.44 9.25 -4.30
CA TYR A 112 10.03 8.99 -4.57
C TYR A 112 9.16 10.23 -4.27
N ALA A 113 9.42 10.91 -3.15
CA ALA A 113 8.71 12.15 -2.80
C ALA A 113 8.98 13.27 -3.81
N ASP A 114 10.23 13.41 -4.28
CA ASP A 114 10.63 14.40 -5.29
C ASP A 114 9.98 14.11 -6.66
N GLU A 115 9.89 12.85 -7.07
CA GLU A 115 9.27 12.45 -8.34
C GLU A 115 7.74 12.52 -8.31
N GLY A 116 7.13 12.02 -7.22
CA GLY A 116 5.69 11.80 -7.11
C GLY A 116 4.92 13.02 -6.61
N GLY A 117 5.52 13.79 -5.69
CA GLY A 117 4.85 14.93 -5.07
C GLY A 117 3.46 14.58 -4.52
N TRP A 118 2.46 15.41 -4.80
CA TRP A 118 1.08 15.20 -4.32
C TRP A 118 0.39 13.95 -4.88
N THR A 119 0.86 13.39 -6.00
CA THR A 119 0.25 12.19 -6.60
C THR A 119 0.43 10.94 -5.73
N ILE A 120 1.41 10.96 -4.81
CA ILE A 120 1.61 9.91 -3.81
C ILE A 120 0.37 9.82 -2.91
N LEU A 121 -0.10 10.95 -2.39
CA LEU A 121 -1.30 10.96 -1.52
C LEU A 121 -2.54 10.40 -2.21
N LEU A 122 -2.65 10.64 -3.52
CA LEU A 122 -3.76 10.09 -4.31
C LEU A 122 -3.62 8.57 -4.51
N ALA A 123 -2.40 8.10 -4.81
CA ALA A 123 -2.12 6.67 -4.94
C ALA A 123 -2.42 5.93 -3.62
N ASP A 124 -1.97 6.48 -2.49
CA ASP A 124 -2.19 5.89 -1.17
C ASP A 124 -3.68 5.91 -0.78
N ALA A 125 -4.41 6.98 -1.13
CA ALA A 125 -5.87 7.00 -0.98
C ALA A 125 -6.57 5.90 -1.80
N LEU A 126 -6.09 5.61 -3.02
CA LEU A 126 -6.60 4.51 -3.84
C LEU A 126 -6.26 3.14 -3.23
N ILE A 127 -5.05 2.96 -2.71
CA ILE A 127 -4.62 1.75 -2.00
C ILE A 127 -5.51 1.52 -0.77
N MET A 128 -5.73 2.53 0.05
CA MET A 128 -6.60 2.44 1.23
C MET A 128 -8.05 2.12 0.84
N THR A 129 -8.57 2.77 -0.20
CA THR A 129 -9.91 2.52 -0.74
C THR A 129 -10.05 1.07 -1.21
N GLY A 130 -9.10 0.58 -2.00
CA GLY A 130 -9.08 -0.79 -2.49
C GLY A 130 -9.01 -1.80 -1.35
N THR A 131 -8.11 -1.58 -0.41
CA THR A 131 -7.90 -2.47 0.75
C THR A 131 -9.17 -2.59 1.60
N VAL A 132 -9.78 -1.47 2.00
CA VAL A 132 -11.01 -1.48 2.82
C VAL A 132 -12.17 -2.09 2.05
N THR A 133 -12.33 -1.76 0.77
CA THR A 133 -13.42 -2.26 -0.05
C THR A 133 -13.33 -3.77 -0.24
N ILE A 134 -12.16 -4.28 -0.66
CA ILE A 134 -11.95 -5.72 -0.87
C ILE A 134 -12.12 -6.48 0.45
N ALA A 135 -11.52 -6.00 1.55
CA ALA A 135 -11.64 -6.63 2.85
C ALA A 135 -13.10 -6.70 3.32
N THR A 136 -13.87 -5.61 3.13
CA THR A 136 -15.29 -5.56 3.49
C THR A 136 -16.13 -6.53 2.65
N VAL A 137 -15.92 -6.54 1.33
CA VAL A 137 -16.61 -7.45 0.41
C VAL A 137 -16.29 -8.92 0.75
N TRP A 138 -15.03 -9.22 1.06
CA TRP A 138 -14.63 -10.56 1.44
C TRP A 138 -15.27 -11.00 2.74
N ASP A 139 -15.36 -10.12 3.73
CA ASP A 139 -16.03 -10.43 5.00
C ASP A 139 -17.52 -10.71 4.85
N LEU A 140 -18.17 -10.04 3.90
CA LEU A 140 -19.61 -10.18 3.65
C LEU A 140 -19.95 -11.44 2.83
N LEU A 141 -19.12 -11.76 1.83
CA LEU A 141 -19.50 -12.72 0.79
C LEU A 141 -18.78 -14.07 0.91
N PHE A 142 -17.60 -14.13 1.57
CA PHE A 142 -16.76 -15.32 1.51
C PHE A 142 -16.47 -15.97 2.85
N SER A 143 -16.30 -17.29 2.84
CA SER A 143 -15.90 -18.05 4.01
C SER A 143 -14.46 -17.76 4.41
N TYR A 144 -14.13 -17.97 5.69
CA TYR A 144 -12.76 -17.84 6.20
C TYR A 144 -11.74 -18.67 5.40
N ARG A 145 -12.10 -19.92 5.03
CA ARG A 145 -11.21 -20.80 4.25
C ARG A 145 -10.89 -20.23 2.86
N PHE A 146 -11.88 -19.67 2.20
CA PHE A 146 -11.68 -19.02 0.89
C PHE A 146 -10.77 -17.80 1.00
N ILE A 147 -10.99 -16.96 2.02
CA ILE A 147 -10.14 -15.77 2.25
C ILE A 147 -8.72 -16.18 2.59
N ALA A 148 -8.52 -17.18 3.45
CA ALA A 148 -7.19 -17.68 3.76
C ALA A 148 -6.47 -18.21 2.50
N PHE A 149 -7.18 -18.95 1.63
CA PHE A 149 -6.64 -19.40 0.36
C PHE A 149 -6.26 -18.22 -0.55
N GLN A 150 -7.12 -17.22 -0.69
CA GLN A 150 -6.83 -16.02 -1.48
C GLN A 150 -5.65 -15.22 -0.92
N THR A 151 -5.52 -15.14 0.40
CA THR A 151 -4.36 -14.49 1.03
C THR A 151 -3.05 -15.22 0.69
N LEU A 152 -3.02 -16.55 0.80
CA LEU A 152 -1.85 -17.35 0.42
C LEU A 152 -1.54 -17.24 -1.08
N LEU A 153 -2.56 -17.28 -1.94
CA LEU A 153 -2.39 -17.11 -3.37
C LEU A 153 -1.85 -15.72 -3.72
N GLY A 154 -2.37 -14.67 -3.06
CA GLY A 154 -1.87 -13.31 -3.22
C GLY A 154 -0.40 -13.18 -2.80
N MET A 155 -0.03 -13.73 -1.64
CA MET A 155 1.37 -13.76 -1.20
C MET A 155 2.28 -14.48 -2.21
N TYR A 156 1.85 -15.64 -2.69
CA TYR A 156 2.57 -16.40 -3.71
C TYR A 156 2.78 -15.56 -4.98
N SER A 157 1.71 -14.94 -5.49
CA SER A 157 1.76 -14.10 -6.69
C SER A 157 2.66 -12.87 -6.49
N LEU A 158 2.57 -12.25 -5.32
CA LEU A 158 3.34 -11.06 -4.96
C LEU A 158 4.84 -11.33 -4.91
N ILE A 159 5.26 -12.51 -4.41
CA ILE A 159 6.66 -12.93 -4.43
C ILE A 159 7.19 -12.98 -5.88
N TYR A 160 6.45 -13.58 -6.80
CA TYR A 160 6.89 -13.68 -8.20
C TYR A 160 7.01 -12.32 -8.88
N ILE A 161 5.97 -11.47 -8.77
CA ILE A 161 6.01 -10.15 -9.41
C ILE A 161 7.13 -9.26 -8.84
N THR A 162 7.43 -9.38 -7.55
CA THR A 162 8.50 -8.63 -6.88
C THR A 162 9.86 -8.85 -7.57
N TYR A 163 10.16 -10.06 -8.01
CA TYR A 163 11.42 -10.42 -8.66
C TYR A 163 11.34 -10.48 -10.19
N THR A 164 10.22 -10.06 -10.79
CA THR A 164 10.12 -9.85 -12.23
C THR A 164 10.87 -8.58 -12.62
N LYS A 165 11.70 -8.68 -13.67
CA LYS A 165 12.50 -7.57 -14.22
C LYS A 165 11.89 -7.08 -15.52
#